data_f9ff1ce1b4b595e248d7d38dc8fc6b5e
#
_entry.id   f9ff1ce1b4b595e248d7d38dc8fc6b5e
#
_cell.length_a   1.000
_cell.length_b   1.000
_cell.length_c   1.000
_cell.angle_alpha   90.00
_cell.angle_beta   90.00
_cell.angle_gamma   90.00
#
_symmetry.space_group_name_H-M   'P 1'
#
loop_
_entity.id
_entity.type
_entity.pdbx_description
1 polymer ?
#
loop_
_entity_poly.entity_id
_entity_poly.type
_entity_poly.pdbx_seq_one_letter_code
_entity_poly.pdbx_strand_id
1 'polypeptide(L)'
;MSAKEWLAGFATLLGVETPTAEEIRDLLVLAGDAAHASERIAAPVACWLVARAGLSPGEARKRLEEWKEKGFARQEGEGGSKD
;
A
#
# COMPACT_ATOMS: atom_id res chain seq x y z
N MET A 1 -4.00 23.13 7.22
CA MET A 1 -3.28 22.01 7.84
C MET A 1 -2.65 21.17 6.74
N SER A 2 -1.40 20.79 6.94
CA SER A 2 -0.72 19.96 5.94
C SER A 2 -1.15 18.50 6.09
N ALA A 3 -0.90 17.73 5.04
CA ALA A 3 -1.20 16.31 5.09
C ALA A 3 -0.44 15.65 6.24
N LYS A 4 0.79 16.07 6.43
CA LYS A 4 1.63 15.52 7.47
C LYS A 4 1.04 15.76 8.85
N GLU A 5 0.57 16.97 9.08
CA GLU A 5 -0.06 17.30 10.35
C GLU A 5 -1.34 16.52 10.56
N TRP A 6 -2.12 16.42 9.52
CA TRP A 6 -3.38 15.69 9.60
C TRP A 6 -3.13 14.21 9.90
N LEU A 7 -2.15 13.62 9.21
CA LEU A 7 -1.84 12.21 9.41
C LEU A 7 -1.31 11.95 10.80
N ALA A 8 -0.51 12.87 11.35
CA ALA A 8 -0.02 12.72 12.71
C ALA A 8 -1.17 12.71 13.71
N GLY A 9 -2.12 13.60 13.51
CA GLY A 9 -3.30 13.63 14.39
C GLY A 9 -4.13 12.37 14.27
N PHE A 10 -4.32 11.92 13.05
CA PHE A 10 -5.11 10.72 12.83
C PHE A 10 -4.42 9.48 13.42
N ALA A 11 -3.10 9.41 13.28
CA ALA A 11 -2.34 8.31 13.87
C ALA A 11 -2.52 8.28 15.38
N THR A 12 -2.47 9.46 16.01
CA THR A 12 -2.69 9.56 17.43
C THR A 12 -4.08 9.08 17.81
N LEU A 13 -5.07 9.50 17.02
CA LEU A 13 -6.44 9.08 17.26
C LEU A 13 -6.56 7.56 17.21
N LEU A 14 -5.85 6.92 16.29
CA LEU A 14 -5.91 5.48 16.13
C LEU A 14 -4.99 4.73 17.08
N GLY A 15 -4.16 5.44 17.82
CA GLY A 15 -3.25 4.81 18.76
C GLY A 15 -2.06 4.14 18.10
N VAL A 16 -1.63 4.64 16.97
CA VAL A 16 -0.47 4.09 16.27
C VAL A 16 0.54 5.20 16.04
N GLU A 17 1.75 4.80 15.69
CA GLU A 17 2.80 5.76 15.45
C GLU A 17 2.60 6.51 14.15
N THR A 18 3.04 7.75 14.14
CA THR A 18 2.99 8.56 12.93
C THR A 18 3.93 7.95 11.88
N PRO A 19 3.47 7.79 10.64
CA PRO A 19 4.35 7.24 9.61
C PRO A 19 5.56 8.15 9.36
N THR A 20 6.68 7.54 9.05
CA THR A 20 7.88 8.29 8.71
C THR A 20 7.75 8.84 7.30
N ALA A 21 8.61 9.80 6.97
CA ALA A 21 8.63 10.36 5.62
C ALA A 21 8.91 9.27 4.58
N GLU A 22 9.78 8.34 4.94
CA GLU A 22 10.12 7.25 4.03
C GLU A 22 8.92 6.33 3.80
N GLU A 23 8.20 6.01 4.87
CA GLU A 23 7.00 5.18 4.75
C GLU A 23 5.95 5.86 3.88
N ILE A 24 5.78 7.15 4.09
CA ILE A 24 4.83 7.90 3.29
C ILE A 24 5.22 7.85 1.81
N ARG A 25 6.50 8.04 1.54
CA ARG A 25 6.99 8.02 0.17
C ARG A 25 6.74 6.67 -0.49
N ASP A 26 7.06 5.59 0.22
CA ASP A 26 6.86 4.26 -0.32
C ASP A 26 5.38 3.97 -0.58
N LEU A 27 4.52 4.40 0.33
CA LEU A 27 3.09 4.19 0.16
C LEU A 27 2.54 4.99 -1.02
N LEU A 28 3.04 6.20 -1.22
CA LEU A 28 2.57 7.00 -2.34
C LEU A 28 2.97 6.40 -3.67
N VAL A 29 4.18 5.85 -3.75
CA VAL A 29 4.62 5.19 -4.98
C VAL A 29 3.78 3.94 -5.22
N LEU A 30 3.58 3.15 -4.20
CA LEU A 30 2.77 1.95 -4.31
C LEU A 30 1.34 2.28 -4.70
N ALA A 31 0.77 3.30 -4.09
CA ALA A 31 -0.59 3.73 -4.39
C ALA A 31 -0.71 4.20 -5.85
N GLY A 32 0.30 4.94 -6.33
CA GLY A 32 0.32 5.37 -7.71
C GLY A 32 0.39 4.21 -8.66
N ASP A 33 1.24 3.24 -8.36
CA ASP A 33 1.36 2.06 -9.19
C ASP A 33 0.04 1.29 -9.24
N ALA A 34 -0.62 1.16 -8.10
CA ALA A 34 -1.90 0.46 -8.05
C ALA A 34 -2.95 1.16 -8.92
N ALA A 35 -2.99 2.47 -8.83
CA ALA A 35 -3.96 3.24 -9.60
C ALA A 35 -3.67 3.16 -11.09
N HIS A 36 -2.41 3.25 -11.46
CA HIS A 36 -2.03 3.22 -12.88
C HIS A 36 -2.23 1.84 -13.49
N ALA A 37 -2.03 0.80 -12.70
CA ALA A 37 -2.20 -0.56 -13.21
C ALA A 37 -3.67 -0.94 -13.34
N SER A 38 -4.54 -0.28 -12.61
CA SER A 38 -5.95 -0.65 -12.61
C SER A 38 -6.83 0.59 -12.60
N GLU A 39 -7.30 1.00 -11.42
CA GLU A 39 -8.18 2.14 -11.28
C GLU A 39 -7.82 2.90 -10.02
N ARG A 40 -8.26 4.13 -9.95
CA ARG A 40 -7.96 4.99 -8.82
C ARG A 40 -8.35 4.39 -7.48
N ILE A 41 -9.46 3.69 -7.43
CA ILE A 41 -9.93 3.14 -6.15
C ILE A 41 -8.96 2.09 -5.60
N ALA A 42 -8.10 1.55 -6.45
CA ALA A 42 -7.13 0.56 -5.98
C ALA A 42 -6.09 1.17 -5.06
N ALA A 43 -5.84 2.46 -5.19
CA ALA A 43 -4.79 3.10 -4.41
C ALA A 43 -5.01 2.99 -2.90
N PRO A 44 -6.12 3.48 -2.35
CA PRO A 44 -6.32 3.36 -0.90
C PRO A 44 -6.49 1.92 -0.45
N VAL A 45 -7.13 1.10 -1.26
CA VAL A 45 -7.35 -0.29 -0.87
C VAL A 45 -6.04 -1.06 -0.85
N ALA A 46 -5.14 -0.78 -1.80
CA ALA A 46 -3.82 -1.41 -1.80
C ALA A 46 -3.06 -1.08 -0.52
N CYS A 47 -3.14 0.17 -0.07
CA CYS A 47 -2.46 0.56 1.16
C CYS A 47 -3.01 -0.19 2.37
N TRP A 48 -4.31 -0.38 2.40
CA TRP A 48 -4.92 -1.15 3.48
C TRP A 48 -4.46 -2.60 3.46
N LEU A 49 -4.33 -3.17 2.25
CA LEU A 49 -3.85 -4.55 2.12
C LEU A 49 -2.42 -4.69 2.62
N VAL A 50 -1.58 -3.69 2.37
CA VAL A 50 -0.22 -3.70 2.87
C VAL A 50 -0.20 -3.79 4.39
N ALA A 51 -1.00 -2.96 5.03
CA ALA A 51 -1.08 -2.96 6.48
C ALA A 51 -1.62 -4.29 7.00
N ARG A 52 -2.64 -4.79 6.33
CA ARG A 52 -3.26 -6.04 6.73
C ARG A 52 -2.30 -7.22 6.59
N ALA A 53 -1.42 -7.17 5.60
CA ALA A 53 -0.43 -8.21 5.40
C ALA A 53 0.70 -8.16 6.41
N GLY A 54 0.77 -7.07 7.18
CA GLY A 54 1.83 -6.91 8.15
C GLY A 54 3.17 -6.56 7.54
N LEU A 55 3.15 -6.04 6.31
CA LEU A 55 4.38 -5.66 5.63
C LEU A 55 4.67 -4.19 5.86
N SER A 56 5.96 -3.85 5.87
CA SER A 56 6.30 -2.45 5.83
C SER A 56 6.02 -1.92 4.42
N PRO A 57 5.79 -0.62 4.29
CA PRO A 57 5.58 -0.05 2.95
C PRO A 57 6.72 -0.34 1.99
N GLY A 58 7.96 -0.33 2.47
CA GLY A 58 9.10 -0.63 1.61
C GLY A 58 9.11 -2.06 1.12
N GLU A 59 8.78 -2.98 2.01
CA GLU A 59 8.72 -4.38 1.65
C GLU A 59 7.59 -4.63 0.64
N ALA A 60 6.45 -4.01 0.88
CA ALA A 60 5.31 -4.15 -0.02
C ALA A 60 5.63 -3.61 -1.40
N ARG A 61 6.33 -2.49 -1.44
CA ARG A 61 6.73 -1.89 -2.69
C ARG A 61 7.64 -2.81 -3.51
N LYS A 62 8.56 -3.49 -2.82
CA LYS A 62 9.44 -4.44 -3.47
C LYS A 62 8.65 -5.59 -4.08
N ARG A 63 7.71 -6.11 -3.34
CA ARG A 63 6.90 -7.22 -3.86
C ARG A 63 6.06 -6.79 -5.04
N LEU A 64 5.58 -5.56 -5.01
CA LEU A 64 4.82 -5.03 -6.11
C LEU A 64 5.68 -4.92 -7.36
N GLU A 65 6.92 -4.49 -7.20
CA GLU A 65 7.84 -4.40 -8.34
C GLU A 65 8.07 -5.77 -8.96
N GLU A 66 8.23 -6.79 -8.15
CA GLU A 66 8.43 -8.14 -8.67
C GLU A 66 7.21 -8.63 -9.42
N TRP A 67 6.05 -8.34 -8.89
CA TRP A 67 4.81 -8.75 -9.53
C TRP A 67 4.60 -8.02 -10.84
N LYS A 68 4.98 -6.75 -10.86
CA LYS A 68 4.91 -5.93 -12.06
C LYS A 68 5.81 -6.48 -13.14
N GLU A 69 7.00 -6.94 -12.77
CA GLU A 69 7.92 -7.54 -13.73
C GLU A 69 7.36 -8.80 -14.36
N LYS A 70 6.48 -9.46 -13.67
CA LYS A 70 5.82 -10.65 -14.18
C LYS A 70 4.52 -10.32 -14.89
N GLY A 71 4.31 -9.05 -15.23
CA GLY A 71 3.11 -8.62 -15.92
C GLY A 71 1.85 -8.75 -15.12
N PHE A 72 1.97 -8.67 -13.79
CA PHE A 72 0.84 -8.82 -12.87
C PHE A 72 0.15 -10.17 -13.02
N ALA A 73 0.95 -11.19 -13.26
CA ALA A 73 0.42 -12.54 -13.42
C ALA A 73 -0.33 -12.95 -12.16
N ARG A 74 -1.43 -13.64 -12.38
CA ARG A 74 -2.24 -14.10 -11.29
C ARG A 74 -1.47 -15.06 -10.42
N GLN A 75 -1.59 -14.91 -9.10
CA GLN A 75 -0.90 -15.80 -8.18
C GLN A 75 -1.63 -17.13 -8.13
N GLU A 76 -0.88 -18.20 -8.31
CA GLU A 76 -1.44 -19.52 -8.27
C GLU A 76 -1.53 -20.02 -6.86
N GLY A 77 -2.49 -20.85 -6.60
CA GLY A 77 -2.60 -21.43 -5.30
C GLY A 77 -3.17 -20.54 -4.24
N GLU A 78 -3.56 -19.36 -4.64
CA GLU A 78 -4.19 -18.46 -3.72
C GLU A 78 -5.60 -18.94 -3.50
N GLY A 79 -5.82 -19.44 -2.39
CA GLY A 79 -7.09 -20.01 -2.14
C GLY A 79 -8.21 -19.12 -2.46
N GLY A 80 -8.05 -17.96 -2.22
CA GLY A 80 -9.13 -17.12 -2.40
C GLY A 80 -9.66 -16.96 -3.69
N SER A 81 -9.14 -17.36 -4.48
CA SER A 81 -9.60 -17.02 -5.60
C SER A 81 -10.82 -17.46 -6.00
N LYS A 82 -11.49 -17.50 -5.71
CA LYS A 82 -12.47 -17.63 -6.11
C LYS A 82 -13.27 -16.91 -6.19
N ASP A 83 -13.42 -16.44 -6.41
CA ASP A 83 -14.00 -15.69 -6.49
C ASP A 83 -14.24 -15.21 -6.95
#